data_280a06cdf38832afd1b89c57004c68e2
#
_entry.id   280a06cdf38832afd1b89c57004c68e2
#
_cell.length_a   1.000
_cell.length_b   1.000
_cell.length_c   1.000
_cell.angle_alpha   90.00
_cell.angle_beta   90.00
_cell.angle_gamma   90.00
#
_symmetry.space_group_name_H-M   'P 1'
#
loop_
_entity.id
_entity.type
_entity.pdbx_description
1 polymer ?
#
loop_
_entity_poly.entity_id
_entity_poly.type
_entity_poly.pdbx_seq_one_letter_code
_entity_poly.pdbx_strand_id
1 'polypeptide(L)'
;MKINNNSLITPVLLAGSLIIIITFGIRGSFGIFQIPIENEFQWLRIEFSLALAIQNLGWGIGAPIFGALGEKFGDRKLIIAGAFCYVIGLVLSTFAESPLTHQILEFIIGFGIAGTGMGMILAIVGRASSDKNRLMALGIVTAAGSAGQMIGA
;
A
#
# COMPACT_ATOMS: atom_id res chain seq x y z
N MET A 1 5.39 23.23 -16.68
CA MET A 1 3.92 23.31 -16.54
C MET A 1 3.64 23.99 -15.19
N LYS A 2 3.16 25.24 -15.18
CA LYS A 2 2.81 25.93 -13.93
C LYS A 2 1.56 25.27 -13.35
N ILE A 3 1.73 24.50 -12.28
CA ILE A 3 0.61 23.94 -11.54
C ILE A 3 -0.12 25.12 -10.89
N ASN A 4 -1.40 25.29 -11.23
CA ASN A 4 -2.23 26.31 -10.63
C ASN A 4 -2.49 25.92 -9.16
N ASN A 5 -1.71 26.46 -8.24
CA ASN A 5 -1.70 26.09 -6.81
C ASN A 5 -3.04 26.34 -6.08
N ASN A 6 -4.03 26.92 -6.75
CA ASN A 6 -5.35 27.23 -6.17
C ASN A 6 -6.40 26.14 -6.48
N SER A 7 -6.12 25.18 -7.35
CA SER A 7 -7.06 24.08 -7.63
C SER A 7 -6.95 22.99 -6.57
N LEU A 8 -8.09 22.54 -6.04
CA LEU A 8 -8.15 21.36 -5.17
C LEU A 8 -7.76 20.10 -5.95
N ILE A 9 -8.30 19.95 -7.15
CA ILE A 9 -8.04 18.78 -8.01
C ILE A 9 -6.74 19.02 -8.76
N THR A 10 -5.68 18.36 -8.31
CA THR A 10 -4.37 18.37 -8.94
C THR A 10 -4.04 17.00 -9.52
N PRO A 11 -3.17 16.91 -10.55
CA PRO A 11 -2.72 15.60 -11.06
C PRO A 11 -2.09 14.72 -9.97
N VAL A 12 -1.43 15.35 -8.98
CA VAL A 12 -0.83 14.64 -7.84
C VAL A 12 -1.90 14.03 -6.94
N LEU A 13 -3.00 14.77 -6.65
CA LEU A 13 -4.12 14.24 -5.89
C LEU A 13 -4.79 13.07 -6.61
N LEU A 14 -5.05 13.19 -7.91
CA LEU A 14 -5.69 12.13 -8.69
C LEU A 14 -4.81 10.88 -8.75
N ALA A 15 -3.53 11.03 -9.08
CA ALA A 15 -2.59 9.92 -9.13
C ALA A 15 -2.42 9.26 -7.75
N GLY A 16 -2.27 10.04 -6.69
CA GLY A 16 -2.17 9.53 -5.32
C GLY A 16 -3.41 8.76 -4.88
N SER A 17 -4.60 9.29 -5.17
CA SER A 17 -5.88 8.61 -4.87
C SER A 17 -6.00 7.28 -5.63
N LEU A 18 -5.60 7.25 -6.91
CA LEU A 18 -5.63 6.02 -7.71
C LEU A 18 -4.66 4.96 -7.17
N ILE A 19 -3.44 5.35 -6.82
CA ILE A 19 -2.45 4.45 -6.23
C ILE A 19 -2.99 3.84 -4.93
N ILE A 20 -3.60 4.65 -4.06
CA ILE A 20 -4.16 4.20 -2.79
C ILE A 20 -5.36 3.26 -3.00
N ILE A 21 -6.26 3.57 -3.94
CA ILE A 21 -7.39 2.68 -4.27
C ILE A 21 -6.87 1.30 -4.68
N ILE A 22 -5.89 1.25 -5.58
CA ILE A 22 -5.32 -0.02 -6.06
C ILE A 22 -4.60 -0.76 -4.92
N THR A 23 -3.72 -0.08 -4.19
CA THR A 23 -2.93 -0.68 -3.11
C THR A 23 -3.83 -1.28 -2.03
N PHE A 24 -4.84 -0.52 -1.58
CA PHE A 24 -5.74 -0.95 -0.53
C PHE A 24 -6.85 -1.88 -1.01
N GLY A 25 -7.21 -1.80 -2.30
CA GLY A 25 -8.11 -2.77 -2.93
C GLY A 25 -7.49 -4.17 -2.97
N ILE A 26 -6.26 -4.28 -3.48
CA ILE A 26 -5.52 -5.55 -3.47
C ILE A 26 -5.37 -6.07 -2.02
N ARG A 27 -4.98 -5.19 -1.09
CA ARG A 27 -4.87 -5.59 0.32
C ARG A 27 -6.20 -6.03 0.93
N GLY A 28 -7.31 -5.40 0.57
CA GLY A 28 -8.66 -5.74 1.03
C GLY A 28 -9.08 -7.14 0.59
N SER A 29 -8.65 -7.59 -0.61
CA SER A 29 -9.00 -8.91 -1.14
C SER A 29 -8.29 -10.10 -0.44
N PHE A 30 -7.28 -9.87 0.37
CA PHE A 30 -6.54 -10.96 1.04
C PHE A 30 -7.44 -11.84 1.91
N GLY A 31 -8.46 -11.26 2.55
CA GLY A 31 -9.40 -12.02 3.38
C GLY A 31 -10.19 -13.09 2.60
N ILE A 32 -10.43 -12.86 1.30
CA ILE A 32 -11.16 -13.81 0.44
C ILE A 32 -10.35 -15.10 0.22
N PHE A 33 -9.02 -14.99 0.19
CA PHE A 33 -8.12 -16.12 -0.06
C PHE A 33 -7.89 -17.00 1.16
N GLN A 34 -8.26 -16.56 2.37
CA GLN A 34 -8.01 -17.29 3.60
C GLN A 34 -8.60 -18.71 3.55
N ILE A 35 -9.89 -18.83 3.31
CA ILE A 35 -10.58 -20.16 3.32
C ILE A 35 -10.08 -21.07 2.20
N PRO A 36 -9.91 -20.62 0.94
CA PRO A 36 -9.30 -21.44 -0.10
C PRO A 36 -7.91 -21.95 0.25
N ILE A 37 -7.03 -21.09 0.79
CA ILE A 37 -5.67 -21.47 1.17
C ILE A 37 -5.66 -22.47 2.34
N GLU A 38 -6.46 -22.23 3.38
CA GLU A 38 -6.61 -23.14 4.51
C GLU A 38 -7.05 -24.54 4.03
N ASN A 39 -7.99 -24.61 3.09
CA ASN A 39 -8.50 -25.89 2.58
C ASN A 39 -7.52 -26.60 1.64
N GLU A 40 -6.85 -25.87 0.75
CA GLU A 40 -5.92 -26.44 -0.24
C GLU A 40 -4.65 -26.99 0.42
N PHE A 41 -4.03 -26.17 1.28
CA PHE A 41 -2.75 -26.50 1.90
C PHE A 41 -2.87 -27.12 3.30
N GLN A 42 -4.09 -27.28 3.83
CA GLN A 42 -4.37 -27.77 5.20
C GLN A 42 -3.65 -26.92 6.27
N TRP A 43 -3.48 -25.63 6.01
CA TRP A 43 -2.88 -24.74 6.98
C TRP A 43 -3.84 -24.39 8.12
N LEU A 44 -3.28 -24.18 9.30
CA LEU A 44 -4.05 -23.68 10.41
C LEU A 44 -4.42 -22.19 10.16
N ARG A 45 -5.63 -21.82 10.57
CA ARG A 45 -6.12 -20.44 10.46
C ARG A 45 -5.17 -19.41 11.09
N ILE A 46 -4.48 -19.81 12.15
CA ILE A 46 -3.52 -18.96 12.84
C ILE A 46 -2.31 -18.62 11.94
N GLU A 47 -1.91 -19.53 11.07
CA GLU A 47 -0.76 -19.33 10.16
C GLU A 47 -1.03 -18.26 9.13
N PHE A 48 -2.24 -18.25 8.55
CA PHE A 48 -2.68 -17.19 7.63
C PHE A 48 -2.83 -15.86 8.36
N SER A 49 -3.44 -15.85 9.54
CA SER A 49 -3.59 -14.63 10.35
C SER A 49 -2.24 -14.05 10.77
N LEU A 50 -1.27 -14.90 11.08
CA LEU A 50 0.11 -14.50 11.39
C LEU A 50 0.79 -13.88 10.16
N ALA A 51 0.56 -14.42 8.98
CA ALA A 51 1.08 -13.86 7.74
C ALA A 51 0.60 -12.42 7.53
N LEU A 52 -0.69 -12.13 7.75
CA LEU A 52 -1.23 -10.77 7.69
C LEU A 52 -0.67 -9.85 8.80
N ALA A 53 -0.40 -10.38 9.98
CA ALA A 53 0.27 -9.61 11.03
C ALA A 53 1.70 -9.25 10.64
N ILE A 54 2.43 -10.18 10.04
CA ILE A 54 3.79 -9.96 9.51
C ILE A 54 3.76 -8.96 8.33
N GLN A 55 2.74 -8.99 7.48
CA GLN A 55 2.54 -7.96 6.45
C GLN A 55 2.43 -6.56 7.06
N ASN A 56 1.62 -6.40 8.12
CA ASN A 56 1.50 -5.13 8.81
C ASN A 56 2.82 -4.70 9.48
N LEU A 57 3.60 -5.64 10.01
CA LEU A 57 4.92 -5.37 10.56
C LEU A 57 5.88 -4.88 9.46
N GLY A 58 5.91 -5.53 8.30
CA GLY A 58 6.68 -5.10 7.14
C GLY A 58 6.31 -3.68 6.70
N TRP A 59 5.00 -3.37 6.65
CA TRP A 59 4.51 -2.03 6.37
C TRP A 59 4.96 -1.00 7.41
N GLY A 60 4.83 -1.33 8.69
CA GLY A 60 5.24 -0.45 9.80
C GLY A 60 6.74 -0.13 9.77
N ILE A 61 7.58 -1.14 9.53
CA ILE A 61 9.04 -0.97 9.41
C ILE A 61 9.41 -0.20 8.13
N GLY A 62 8.74 -0.50 7.03
CA GLY A 62 9.01 0.13 5.74
C GLY A 62 8.61 1.61 5.71
N ALA A 63 7.55 2.03 6.41
CA ALA A 63 7.02 3.38 6.34
C ALA A 63 8.06 4.48 6.65
N PRO A 64 8.81 4.45 7.76
CA PRO A 64 9.85 5.44 8.03
C PRO A 64 11.02 5.36 7.04
N ILE A 65 11.35 4.17 6.54
CA ILE A 65 12.42 3.96 5.57
C ILE A 65 12.06 4.60 4.23
N PHE A 66 10.88 4.30 3.69
CA PHE A 66 10.40 4.90 2.44
C PHE A 66 10.20 6.41 2.58
N GLY A 67 9.74 6.89 3.74
CA GLY A 67 9.62 8.33 4.02
C GLY A 67 10.98 9.03 3.94
N ALA A 68 11.97 8.56 4.68
CA ALA A 68 13.32 9.14 4.71
C ALA A 68 14.03 9.04 3.35
N LEU A 69 13.92 7.90 2.68
CA LEU A 69 14.50 7.71 1.35
C LEU A 69 13.78 8.55 0.29
N GLY A 70 12.47 8.77 0.42
CA GLY A 70 11.68 9.61 -0.46
C GLY A 70 12.14 11.05 -0.47
N GLU A 71 12.47 11.61 0.70
CA GLU A 71 13.05 12.94 0.82
C GLU A 71 14.44 13.04 0.16
N LYS A 72 15.24 11.99 0.24
CA LYS A 72 16.61 11.97 -0.29
C LYS A 72 16.68 11.69 -1.79
N PHE A 73 15.91 10.72 -2.29
CA PHE A 73 16.04 10.22 -3.67
C PHE A 73 14.86 10.61 -4.58
N GLY A 74 13.83 11.21 -4.00
CA GLY A 74 12.62 11.66 -4.66
C GLY A 74 11.49 10.63 -4.61
N ASP A 75 10.30 11.10 -4.33
CA ASP A 75 9.08 10.32 -4.08
C ASP A 75 8.75 9.33 -5.21
N ARG A 76 8.87 9.78 -6.48
CA ARG A 76 8.53 8.96 -7.65
C ARG A 76 9.32 7.65 -7.70
N LYS A 77 10.62 7.71 -7.40
CA LYS A 77 11.48 6.52 -7.45
C LYS A 77 11.08 5.53 -6.35
N LEU A 78 10.72 6.06 -5.19
CA LEU A 78 10.35 5.24 -4.03
C LEU A 78 8.97 4.60 -4.20
N ILE A 79 8.00 5.32 -4.80
CA ILE A 79 6.71 4.72 -5.17
C ILE A 79 6.93 3.57 -6.14
N ILE A 80 7.76 3.74 -7.18
CA ILE A 80 8.06 2.69 -8.17
C ILE A 80 8.75 1.50 -7.49
N ALA A 81 9.73 1.75 -6.62
CA ALA A 81 10.42 0.70 -5.87
C ALA A 81 9.45 -0.07 -4.95
N GLY A 82 8.57 0.64 -4.22
CA GLY A 82 7.54 0.04 -3.39
C GLY A 82 6.55 -0.79 -4.20
N ALA A 83 6.06 -0.24 -5.32
CA ALA A 83 5.15 -0.97 -6.23
C ALA A 83 5.81 -2.23 -6.79
N PHE A 84 7.08 -2.15 -7.19
CA PHE A 84 7.83 -3.31 -7.69
C PHE A 84 8.01 -4.38 -6.61
N CYS A 85 8.39 -3.97 -5.39
CA CYS A 85 8.48 -4.87 -4.24
C CYS A 85 7.13 -5.54 -3.93
N TYR A 86 6.03 -4.77 -3.99
CA TYR A 86 4.68 -5.27 -3.78
C TYR A 86 4.28 -6.32 -4.83
N VAL A 87 4.48 -6.00 -6.12
CA VAL A 87 4.16 -6.92 -7.23
C VAL A 87 5.01 -8.20 -7.15
N ILE A 88 6.31 -8.10 -6.88
CA ILE A 88 7.18 -9.27 -6.71
C ILE A 88 6.68 -10.13 -5.55
N GLY A 89 6.38 -9.53 -4.40
CA GLY A 89 5.84 -10.25 -3.26
C GLY A 89 4.56 -11.02 -3.60
N LEU A 90 3.61 -10.36 -4.30
CA LEU A 90 2.37 -10.98 -4.75
C LEU A 90 2.61 -12.14 -5.72
N VAL A 91 3.46 -11.94 -6.73
CA VAL A 91 3.77 -13.00 -7.72
C VAL A 91 4.45 -14.19 -7.05
N LEU A 92 5.41 -13.95 -6.19
CA LEU A 92 6.09 -15.05 -5.48
C LEU A 92 5.18 -15.75 -4.48
N SER A 93 4.21 -15.03 -3.88
CA SER A 93 3.22 -15.63 -2.96
C SER A 93 2.36 -16.70 -3.62
N THR A 94 2.17 -16.65 -4.94
CA THR A 94 1.45 -17.70 -5.70
C THR A 94 2.18 -19.05 -5.72
N PHE A 95 3.46 -19.07 -5.39
CA PHE A 95 4.29 -20.29 -5.31
C PHE A 95 4.59 -20.71 -3.87
N ALA A 96 3.94 -20.09 -2.88
CA ALA A 96 4.17 -20.40 -1.47
C ALA A 96 3.42 -21.68 -1.08
N GLU A 97 4.13 -22.78 -0.88
CA GLU A 97 3.59 -24.07 -0.47
C GLU A 97 3.67 -24.31 1.05
N SER A 98 4.34 -23.43 1.78
CA SER A 98 4.48 -23.53 3.24
C SER A 98 4.07 -22.24 3.95
N PRO A 99 3.52 -22.32 5.19
CA PRO A 99 3.17 -21.16 5.97
C PRO A 99 4.32 -20.19 6.15
N LEU A 100 5.53 -20.70 6.42
CA LEU A 100 6.72 -19.88 6.62
C LEU A 100 7.10 -19.10 5.37
N THR A 101 7.08 -19.75 4.19
CA THR A 101 7.34 -19.10 2.92
C THR A 101 6.33 -17.98 2.66
N HIS A 102 5.05 -18.26 2.88
CA HIS A 102 3.98 -17.28 2.75
C HIS A 102 4.19 -16.08 3.69
N GLN A 103 4.52 -16.33 4.96
CA GLN A 103 4.79 -15.29 5.95
C GLN A 103 5.97 -14.39 5.57
N ILE A 104 7.05 -14.95 5.02
CA ILE A 104 8.19 -14.18 4.54
C ILE A 104 7.77 -13.29 3.35
N LEU A 105 6.99 -13.82 2.44
CA LEU A 105 6.50 -13.07 1.28
C LEU A 105 5.51 -11.98 1.68
N GLU A 106 4.68 -12.23 2.69
CA GLU A 106 3.80 -11.23 3.26
C GLU A 106 4.58 -10.07 3.92
N PHE A 107 5.74 -10.34 4.52
CA PHE A 107 6.63 -9.26 4.97
C PHE A 107 7.10 -8.39 3.79
N ILE A 108 7.50 -9.01 2.68
CA ILE A 108 7.93 -8.29 1.47
C ILE A 108 6.78 -7.48 0.88
N ILE A 109 5.57 -8.04 0.83
CA ILE A 109 4.34 -7.37 0.40
C ILE A 109 4.09 -6.14 1.29
N GLY A 110 4.14 -6.31 2.61
CA GLY A 110 3.97 -5.22 3.57
C GLY A 110 5.01 -4.12 3.39
N PHE A 111 6.27 -4.48 3.20
CA PHE A 111 7.33 -3.54 2.92
C PHE A 111 7.10 -2.78 1.61
N GLY A 112 6.60 -3.44 0.57
CA GLY A 112 6.18 -2.79 -0.69
C GLY A 112 5.00 -1.82 -0.51
N ILE A 113 4.01 -2.20 0.32
CA ILE A 113 2.89 -1.33 0.70
C ILE A 113 3.39 -0.02 1.34
N ALA A 114 4.48 -0.06 2.10
CA ALA A 114 5.04 1.15 2.71
C ALA A 114 5.39 2.25 1.68
N GLY A 115 5.87 1.85 0.49
CA GLY A 115 6.21 2.78 -0.59
C GLY A 115 5.01 3.28 -1.41
N THR A 116 3.89 2.55 -1.41
CA THR A 116 2.66 2.90 -2.16
C THR A 116 1.47 3.21 -1.26
N GLY A 117 1.64 3.06 0.04
CA GLY A 117 0.57 3.16 1.01
C GLY A 117 0.31 4.57 1.52
N MET A 118 -0.56 4.62 2.52
CA MET A 118 -1.15 5.86 3.05
C MET A 118 -0.08 6.87 3.49
N GLY A 119 0.95 6.45 4.23
CA GLY A 119 1.97 7.36 4.76
C GLY A 119 2.71 8.12 3.66
N MET A 120 3.19 7.40 2.64
CA MET A 120 3.93 7.98 1.52
C MET A 120 3.04 8.91 0.69
N ILE A 121 1.84 8.46 0.33
CA ILE A 121 0.93 9.22 -0.54
C ILE A 121 0.39 10.47 0.17
N LEU A 122 0.01 10.38 1.45
CA LEU A 122 -0.42 11.56 2.22
C LEU A 122 0.69 12.60 2.34
N ALA A 123 1.93 12.18 2.56
CA ALA A 123 3.07 13.10 2.60
C ALA A 123 3.26 13.84 1.27
N ILE A 124 3.17 13.12 0.14
CA ILE A 124 3.32 13.70 -1.20
C ILE A 124 2.18 14.67 -1.52
N VAL A 125 0.93 14.25 -1.32
CA VAL A 125 -0.25 15.08 -1.59
C VAL A 125 -0.27 16.28 -0.66
N GLY A 126 0.09 16.11 0.61
CA GLY A 126 0.18 17.20 1.57
C GLY A 126 1.20 18.28 1.18
N ARG A 127 2.39 17.86 0.68
CA ARG A 127 3.41 18.78 0.17
C ARG A 127 3.00 19.47 -1.14
N ALA A 128 2.25 18.79 -2.00
CA ALA A 128 1.81 19.31 -3.29
C ALA A 128 0.57 20.20 -3.21
N SER A 129 -0.15 20.19 -2.10
CA SER A 129 -1.39 20.95 -1.90
C SER A 129 -1.12 22.33 -1.30
N SER A 130 -1.91 23.34 -1.73
CA SER A 130 -1.92 24.65 -1.06
C SER A 130 -2.44 24.55 0.38
N ASP A 131 -2.04 25.45 1.27
CA ASP A 131 -2.47 25.44 2.68
C ASP A 131 -3.99 25.44 2.82
N LYS A 132 -4.70 26.16 1.94
CA LYS A 132 -6.16 26.24 1.90
C LYS A 132 -6.81 24.89 1.61
N ASN A 133 -6.22 24.09 0.73
CA ASN A 133 -6.81 22.87 0.20
C ASN A 133 -6.22 21.60 0.83
N ARG A 134 -5.16 21.73 1.64
CA ARG A 134 -4.41 20.57 2.17
C ARG A 134 -5.27 19.58 2.94
N LEU A 135 -6.05 20.06 3.88
CA LEU A 135 -6.90 19.17 4.70
C LEU A 135 -7.91 18.43 3.85
N MET A 136 -8.54 19.08 2.88
CA MET A 136 -9.49 18.45 1.98
C MET A 136 -8.82 17.44 1.07
N ALA A 137 -7.65 17.74 0.52
CA ALA A 137 -6.87 16.83 -0.32
C ALA A 137 -6.47 15.56 0.46
N LEU A 138 -6.00 15.70 1.70
CA LEU A 138 -5.68 14.57 2.57
C LEU A 138 -6.93 13.72 2.89
N GLY A 139 -8.07 14.37 3.15
CA GLY A 139 -9.34 13.69 3.36
C GLY A 139 -9.79 12.88 2.14
N ILE A 140 -9.64 13.42 0.92
CA ILE A 140 -9.96 12.70 -0.34
C ILE A 140 -9.09 11.46 -0.49
N VAL A 141 -7.78 11.56 -0.26
CA VAL A 141 -6.87 10.40 -0.33
C VAL A 141 -7.25 9.33 0.70
N THR A 142 -7.59 9.75 1.92
CA THR A 142 -8.01 8.81 2.97
C THR A 142 -9.31 8.10 2.59
N ALA A 143 -10.29 8.85 2.07
CA ALA A 143 -11.55 8.28 1.58
C ALA A 143 -11.32 7.33 0.39
N ALA A 144 -10.39 7.66 -0.51
CA ALA A 144 -9.98 6.80 -1.62
C ALA A 144 -9.42 5.46 -1.12
N GLY A 145 -8.62 5.47 -0.04
CA GLY A 145 -8.14 4.24 0.59
C GLY A 145 -9.26 3.35 1.13
N SER A 146 -10.22 3.96 1.83
CA SER A 146 -11.40 3.22 2.34
C SER A 146 -12.25 2.66 1.20
N ALA A 147 -12.45 3.44 0.13
CA ALA A 147 -13.15 2.97 -1.07
C ALA A 147 -12.42 1.79 -1.74
N GLY A 148 -11.08 1.85 -1.82
CA GLY A 148 -10.25 0.75 -2.31
C GLY A 148 -10.48 -0.54 -1.51
N GLN A 149 -10.42 -0.47 -0.18
CA GLN A 149 -10.68 -1.63 0.68
C GLN A 149 -12.09 -2.21 0.47
N MET A 150 -13.09 -1.35 0.35
CA MET A 150 -14.48 -1.79 0.13
C MET A 150 -14.67 -2.47 -1.24
N ILE A 151 -13.96 -2.01 -2.27
CA ILE A 151 -14.02 -2.60 -3.62
C ILE A 151 -13.28 -3.95 -3.66
N GLY A 152 -12.19 -4.09 -2.89
CA GLY A 152 -11.37 -5.30 -2.84
C GLY A 152 -11.90 -6.39 -1.90
N ALA A 153 -12.83 -6.08 -1.01
CA ALA A 153 -13.44 -7.03 -0.08
C ALA A 153 -14.68 -7.66 -0.69
#